data_91d18c9d7e8339e8dad26eff580f1ea7
#
_entry.id   91d18c9d7e8339e8dad26eff580f1ea7
#
_cell.length_a   1.000
_cell.length_b   1.000
_cell.length_c   1.000
_cell.angle_alpha   90.00
_cell.angle_beta   90.00
_cell.angle_gamma   90.00
#
_symmetry.space_group_name_H-M   'P 1'
#
loop_
_entity.id
_entity.type
_entity.pdbx_description
1 polymer ?
#
loop_
_entity_poly.entity_id
_entity_poly.type
_entity_poly.pdbx_seq_one_letter_code
_entity_poly.pdbx_strand_id
1 'polypeptide(L)'
;TLALPEVWAAKGIESTRSISLELGRGYKFGNFKVLPFEACHDVPCVGYLIDHPQSGKIMFLTDSCSCDYRFKDLSHILIECNYSHKKLSEAINAGRTMSQQRERLMRSHMELGTCKEVLATTDLAKVGNIVLIHMSDNNADEEHFISEVEKATGRIVYAARPGLTISLDRI
;
A
#
# COMPACT_ATOMS: atom_id res chain seq x y z
N THR A 1 -14.93 -11.98 3.65
CA THR A 1 -13.48 -11.74 3.66
C THR A 1 -12.87 -12.26 2.35
N LEU A 2 -11.92 -11.54 1.80
CA LEU A 2 -11.26 -11.82 0.53
C LEU A 2 -9.78 -12.09 0.78
N ALA A 3 -9.23 -13.19 0.27
CA ALA A 3 -7.80 -13.47 0.29
C ALA A 3 -7.43 -14.54 -0.74
N LEU A 4 -6.14 -14.73 -0.97
CA LEU A 4 -5.62 -15.85 -1.74
C LEU A 4 -5.89 -17.18 -1.02
N PRO A 5 -6.05 -18.30 -1.77
CA PRO A 5 -6.24 -19.64 -1.17
C PRO A 5 -5.18 -20.00 -0.14
N GLU A 6 -3.93 -19.66 -0.42
CA GLU A 6 -2.78 -19.94 0.45
C GLU A 6 -2.88 -19.22 1.80
N VAL A 7 -3.46 -18.00 1.82
CA VAL A 7 -3.69 -17.24 3.05
C VAL A 7 -4.76 -17.91 3.92
N TRP A 8 -5.83 -18.44 3.30
CA TRP A 8 -6.84 -19.21 4.03
C TRP A 8 -6.25 -20.46 4.65
N ALA A 9 -5.47 -21.23 3.86
CA ALA A 9 -4.81 -22.44 4.32
C ALA A 9 -3.82 -22.16 5.48
N ALA A 10 -2.97 -21.14 5.33
CA ALA A 10 -2.00 -20.76 6.36
C ALA A 10 -2.62 -20.30 7.68
N LYS A 11 -3.83 -19.71 7.63
CA LYS A 11 -4.57 -19.23 8.81
C LYS A 11 -5.55 -20.26 9.36
N GLY A 12 -5.74 -21.41 8.71
CA GLY A 12 -6.72 -22.41 9.12
C GLY A 12 -8.16 -21.87 9.14
N ILE A 13 -8.47 -20.90 8.28
CA ILE A 13 -9.79 -20.25 8.25
C ILE A 13 -10.70 -20.99 7.26
N GLU A 14 -11.70 -21.65 7.78
CA GLU A 14 -12.82 -22.22 7.02
C GLU A 14 -14.09 -21.44 7.33
N SER A 15 -14.63 -20.75 6.33
CA SER A 15 -15.86 -19.96 6.49
C SER A 15 -16.62 -19.87 5.16
N THR A 16 -17.93 -20.01 5.22
CA THR A 16 -18.82 -19.78 4.07
C THR A 16 -18.82 -18.33 3.56
N ARG A 17 -18.25 -17.41 4.36
CA ARG A 17 -18.07 -15.99 4.00
C ARG A 17 -16.68 -15.67 3.45
N SER A 18 -15.81 -16.68 3.30
CA SER A 18 -14.49 -16.54 2.71
C SER A 18 -14.57 -16.72 1.20
N ILE A 19 -13.97 -15.83 0.46
CA ILE A 19 -13.88 -15.89 -1.00
C ILE A 19 -12.41 -15.94 -1.37
N SER A 20 -12.01 -17.05 -2.02
CA SER A 20 -10.67 -17.18 -2.58
C SER A 20 -10.55 -16.32 -3.84
N LEU A 21 -9.50 -15.53 -3.89
CA LEU A 21 -9.18 -14.66 -5.01
C LEU A 21 -8.15 -15.31 -5.92
N GLU A 22 -8.26 -15.03 -7.21
CA GLU A 22 -7.27 -15.35 -8.24
C GLU A 22 -6.65 -14.04 -8.74
N LEU A 23 -5.33 -13.98 -8.81
CA LEU A 23 -4.61 -12.81 -9.32
C LEU A 23 -5.08 -12.45 -10.74
N GLY A 24 -5.29 -11.16 -10.99
CA GLY A 24 -5.72 -10.65 -12.30
C GLY A 24 -7.18 -10.93 -12.68
N ARG A 25 -7.95 -11.63 -11.82
CA ARG A 25 -9.38 -11.86 -12.04
C ARG A 25 -10.20 -10.79 -11.37
N GLY A 26 -11.11 -10.15 -12.12
CA GLY A 26 -12.05 -9.17 -11.58
C GLY A 26 -13.22 -9.80 -10.85
N TYR A 27 -13.57 -9.20 -9.70
CA TYR A 27 -14.70 -9.60 -8.86
C TYR A 27 -15.69 -8.43 -8.71
N LYS A 28 -16.97 -8.74 -8.55
CA LYS A 28 -18.01 -7.73 -8.30
C LYS A 28 -18.79 -8.06 -7.02
N PHE A 29 -18.85 -7.06 -6.12
CA PHE A 29 -19.54 -7.15 -4.84
C PHE A 29 -20.45 -5.91 -4.69
N GLY A 30 -21.73 -6.05 -5.02
CA GLY A 30 -22.62 -4.90 -5.11
C GLY A 30 -22.12 -3.90 -6.15
N ASN A 31 -21.81 -2.67 -5.73
CA ASN A 31 -21.28 -1.62 -6.59
C ASN A 31 -19.74 -1.61 -6.66
N PHE A 32 -19.07 -2.44 -5.88
CA PHE A 32 -17.61 -2.56 -5.91
C PHE A 32 -17.17 -3.52 -7.02
N LYS A 33 -16.18 -3.11 -7.80
CA LYS A 33 -15.40 -4.00 -8.65
C LYS A 33 -13.99 -4.07 -8.06
N VAL A 34 -13.48 -5.28 -7.88
CA VAL A 34 -12.19 -5.52 -7.21
C VAL A 34 -11.32 -6.38 -8.12
N LEU A 35 -10.12 -5.92 -8.41
CA LEU A 35 -9.11 -6.65 -9.15
C LEU A 35 -7.89 -6.85 -8.23
N PRO A 36 -7.62 -8.07 -7.74
CA PRO A 36 -6.40 -8.37 -7.02
C PRO A 36 -5.21 -8.41 -7.96
N PHE A 37 -4.10 -7.83 -7.56
CA PHE A 37 -2.81 -7.91 -8.25
C PHE A 37 -1.71 -8.29 -7.29
N GLU A 38 -0.63 -8.84 -7.80
CA GLU A 38 0.48 -9.33 -6.99
C GLU A 38 1.20 -8.19 -6.25
N ALA A 39 1.48 -8.39 -4.98
CA ALA A 39 2.36 -7.55 -4.17
C ALA A 39 3.73 -8.21 -4.01
N CYS A 40 4.78 -7.41 -4.05
CA CYS A 40 6.16 -7.87 -3.89
C CYS A 40 6.49 -8.07 -2.40
N HIS A 41 6.26 -9.28 -1.89
CA HIS A 41 6.47 -9.63 -0.48
C HIS A 41 7.13 -11.01 -0.34
N ASP A 42 7.69 -11.32 0.84
CA ASP A 42 8.33 -12.62 1.13
C ASP A 42 7.33 -13.78 1.34
N VAL A 43 6.04 -13.46 1.42
CA VAL A 43 4.92 -14.41 1.44
C VAL A 43 3.85 -13.99 0.42
N PRO A 44 2.97 -14.91 -0.03
CA PRO A 44 1.88 -14.56 -0.94
C PRO A 44 1.04 -13.40 -0.42
N CYS A 45 1.04 -12.28 -1.13
CA CYS A 45 0.37 -11.06 -0.76
C CYS A 45 -0.27 -10.39 -1.99
N VAL A 46 -1.31 -9.60 -1.79
CA VAL A 46 -2.03 -8.93 -2.88
C VAL A 46 -2.32 -7.48 -2.58
N GLY A 47 -2.14 -6.65 -3.61
CA GLY A 47 -2.76 -5.35 -3.69
C GLY A 47 -4.13 -5.44 -4.36
N TYR A 48 -4.91 -4.37 -4.27
CA TYR A 48 -6.24 -4.30 -4.84
C TYR A 48 -6.43 -3.03 -5.67
N LEU A 49 -6.91 -3.20 -6.90
CA LEU A 49 -7.56 -2.12 -7.63
C LEU A 49 -9.07 -2.21 -7.37
N ILE A 50 -9.62 -1.20 -6.73
CA ILE A 50 -11.02 -1.13 -6.32
C ILE A 50 -11.70 -0.03 -7.13
N ASP A 51 -12.82 -0.32 -7.79
CA ASP A 51 -13.62 0.68 -8.51
C ASP A 51 -15.03 0.75 -7.92
N HIS A 52 -15.45 1.95 -7.55
CA HIS A 52 -16.78 2.22 -6.99
C HIS A 52 -17.34 3.54 -7.58
N PRO A 53 -18.64 3.62 -7.90
CA PRO A 53 -19.23 4.80 -8.55
C PRO A 53 -18.99 6.12 -7.82
N GLN A 54 -19.00 6.13 -6.47
CA GLN A 54 -18.79 7.33 -5.67
C GLN A 54 -17.32 7.72 -5.52
N SER A 55 -16.43 6.72 -5.38
CA SER A 55 -15.01 6.98 -5.07
C SER A 55 -14.10 6.89 -6.31
N GLY A 56 -14.62 6.38 -7.44
CA GLY A 56 -13.78 6.08 -8.60
C GLY A 56 -12.84 4.90 -8.35
N LYS A 57 -11.68 4.92 -8.98
CA LYS A 57 -10.67 3.85 -8.87
C LYS A 57 -9.69 4.13 -7.75
N ILE A 58 -9.53 3.18 -6.86
CA ILE A 58 -8.62 3.24 -5.71
C ILE A 58 -7.57 2.14 -5.89
N MET A 59 -6.29 2.49 -5.88
CA MET A 59 -5.20 1.54 -5.72
C MET A 59 -4.91 1.38 -4.23
N PHE A 60 -4.97 0.15 -3.72
CA PHE A 60 -4.59 -0.19 -2.35
C PHE A 60 -3.45 -1.20 -2.40
N LEU A 61 -2.29 -0.83 -1.85
CA LEU A 61 -1.10 -1.65 -1.82
C LEU A 61 -0.41 -1.53 -0.46
N THR A 62 -0.34 -2.63 0.25
CA THR A 62 0.38 -2.79 1.52
C THR A 62 1.21 -4.06 1.48
N ASP A 63 2.16 -4.20 2.38
CA ASP A 63 3.06 -5.37 2.44
C ASP A 63 3.70 -5.64 1.06
N SER A 64 4.41 -4.63 0.53
CA SER A 64 5.02 -4.73 -0.79
C SER A 64 6.28 -3.90 -0.90
N CYS A 65 7.38 -4.51 -1.29
CA CYS A 65 8.65 -3.81 -1.44
C CYS A 65 8.72 -2.93 -2.70
N SER A 66 7.85 -3.17 -3.69
CA SER A 66 7.77 -2.43 -4.96
C SER A 66 6.42 -2.61 -5.64
N CYS A 67 6.18 -1.92 -6.75
CA CYS A 67 5.00 -2.10 -7.60
C CYS A 67 5.33 -1.88 -9.07
N ASP A 68 5.17 -2.92 -9.88
CA ASP A 68 5.38 -2.86 -11.33
C ASP A 68 4.09 -2.57 -12.11
N TYR A 69 2.94 -2.63 -11.44
CA TYR A 69 1.64 -2.35 -12.06
C TYR A 69 1.45 -0.86 -12.30
N ARG A 70 0.84 -0.53 -13.44
CA ARG A 70 0.50 0.84 -13.83
C ARG A 70 -0.97 0.90 -14.19
N PHE A 71 -1.76 1.46 -13.28
CA PHE A 71 -3.19 1.63 -13.46
C PHE A 71 -3.50 3.03 -14.01
N LYS A 72 -4.54 3.12 -14.83
CA LYS A 72 -5.02 4.39 -15.39
C LYS A 72 -6.29 4.85 -14.69
N ASP A 73 -6.50 6.16 -14.71
CA ASP A 73 -7.71 6.81 -14.17
C ASP A 73 -7.91 6.55 -12.67
N LEU A 74 -6.83 6.51 -11.89
CA LEU A 74 -6.91 6.42 -10.44
C LEU A 74 -7.48 7.72 -9.86
N SER A 75 -8.42 7.58 -8.91
CA SER A 75 -8.96 8.69 -8.11
C SER A 75 -8.22 8.83 -6.78
N HIS A 76 -7.80 7.72 -6.19
CA HIS A 76 -7.09 7.69 -4.93
C HIS A 76 -6.03 6.58 -4.91
N ILE A 77 -4.98 6.79 -4.13
CA ILE A 77 -3.90 5.83 -3.93
C ILE A 77 -3.67 5.66 -2.44
N LEU A 78 -3.79 4.42 -1.94
CA LEU A 78 -3.37 4.01 -0.60
C LEU A 78 -2.16 3.10 -0.79
N ILE A 79 -0.97 3.58 -0.45
CA ILE A 79 0.29 2.89 -0.76
C ILE A 79 1.17 2.80 0.48
N GLU A 80 1.83 1.66 0.65
CA GLU A 80 2.82 1.49 1.68
C GLU A 80 3.98 2.49 1.53
N CYS A 81 4.40 3.05 2.65
CA CYS A 81 5.64 3.81 2.78
C CYS A 81 6.23 3.54 4.16
N ASN A 82 6.90 2.39 4.31
CA ASN A 82 7.19 1.81 5.61
C ASN A 82 8.40 2.43 6.30
N TYR A 83 9.48 2.70 5.56
CA TYR A 83 10.74 3.15 6.13
C TYR A 83 11.53 4.05 5.17
N SER A 84 12.57 4.73 5.69
CA SER A 84 13.66 5.24 4.88
C SER A 84 14.99 4.62 5.33
N HIS A 85 15.93 4.48 4.40
CA HIS A 85 17.27 3.93 4.71
C HIS A 85 17.95 4.68 5.86
N LYS A 86 17.77 6.01 5.92
CA LYS A 86 18.33 6.85 6.98
C LYS A 86 17.72 6.48 8.34
N LYS A 87 16.39 6.50 8.46
CA LYS A 87 15.70 6.20 9.72
C LYS A 87 15.92 4.76 10.18
N LEU A 88 15.94 3.81 9.25
CA LEU A 88 16.28 2.41 9.56
C LEU A 88 17.68 2.28 10.14
N SER A 89 18.67 2.95 9.55
CA SER A 89 20.04 2.94 10.08
C SER A 89 20.13 3.59 11.46
N GLU A 90 19.47 4.72 11.67
CA GLU A 90 19.37 5.39 12.98
C GLU A 90 18.70 4.49 14.03
N ALA A 91 17.62 3.78 13.66
CA ALA A 91 16.90 2.87 14.55
C ALA A 91 17.75 1.65 14.95
N ILE A 92 18.50 1.08 14.00
CA ILE A 92 19.42 -0.04 14.27
C ILE A 92 20.53 0.42 15.21
N ASN A 93 21.18 1.56 14.93
CA ASN A 93 22.25 2.10 15.76
C ASN A 93 21.79 2.44 17.18
N ALA A 94 20.54 2.82 17.34
CA ALA A 94 19.91 3.11 18.64
C ALA A 94 19.31 1.85 19.33
N GLY A 95 19.46 0.65 18.74
CA GLY A 95 18.92 -0.60 19.29
C GLY A 95 17.40 -0.74 19.25
N ARG A 96 16.69 0.14 18.52
CA ARG A 96 15.22 0.10 18.37
C ARG A 96 14.74 -0.88 17.32
N THR A 97 15.62 -1.21 16.37
CA THR A 97 15.38 -2.22 15.32
C THR A 97 16.57 -3.18 15.29
N MET A 98 16.29 -4.48 15.22
CA MET A 98 17.35 -5.50 15.17
C MET A 98 18.00 -5.50 13.78
N SER A 99 19.34 -5.54 13.74
CA SER A 99 20.09 -5.58 12.48
C SER A 99 19.71 -6.78 11.58
N GLN A 100 19.40 -7.93 12.19
CA GLN A 100 18.95 -9.15 11.48
C GLN A 100 17.62 -8.96 10.74
N GLN A 101 16.78 -8.02 11.16
CA GLN A 101 15.50 -7.76 10.51
C GLN A 101 15.65 -6.87 9.27
N ARG A 102 16.81 -6.22 9.08
CA ARG A 102 17.05 -5.28 7.98
C ARG A 102 16.78 -5.88 6.61
N GLU A 103 17.41 -7.03 6.32
CA GLU A 103 17.28 -7.66 5.00
C GLU A 103 15.84 -8.10 4.69
N ARG A 104 15.15 -8.62 5.70
CA ARG A 104 13.75 -9.01 5.55
C ARG A 104 12.88 -7.80 5.28
N LEU A 105 13.04 -6.72 6.06
CA LEU A 105 12.30 -5.48 5.91
C LEU A 105 12.48 -4.90 4.51
N MET A 106 13.73 -4.87 3.99
CA MET A 106 14.02 -4.37 2.65
C MET A 106 13.43 -5.21 1.51
N ARG A 107 13.13 -6.50 1.75
CA ARG A 107 12.52 -7.39 0.75
C ARG A 107 11.00 -7.46 0.83
N SER A 108 10.42 -7.01 1.93
CA SER A 108 8.98 -7.15 2.19
C SER A 108 8.23 -5.83 2.30
N HIS A 109 8.94 -4.71 2.53
CA HIS A 109 8.30 -3.43 2.75
C HIS A 109 8.87 -2.32 1.87
N MET A 110 8.03 -1.33 1.56
CA MET A 110 8.37 -0.26 0.64
C MET A 110 9.15 0.87 1.32
N GLU A 111 10.31 1.17 0.76
CA GLU A 111 11.15 2.30 1.14
C GLU A 111 10.59 3.60 0.55
N LEU A 112 10.81 4.74 1.21
CA LEU A 112 10.35 6.07 0.79
C LEU A 112 10.76 6.42 -0.66
N GLY A 113 12.00 6.14 -1.05
CA GLY A 113 12.50 6.38 -2.41
C GLY A 113 11.72 5.54 -3.43
N THR A 114 11.55 4.24 -3.16
CA THR A 114 10.77 3.33 -4.00
C THR A 114 9.30 3.77 -4.10
N CYS A 115 8.69 4.20 -2.99
CA CYS A 115 7.34 4.75 -2.99
C CYS A 115 7.23 5.96 -3.93
N LYS A 116 8.18 6.89 -3.86
CA LYS A 116 8.25 8.06 -4.75
C LYS A 116 8.43 7.67 -6.22
N GLU A 117 9.26 6.67 -6.53
CA GLU A 117 9.47 6.15 -7.88
C GLU A 117 8.19 5.51 -8.46
N VAL A 118 7.49 4.69 -7.66
CA VAL A 118 6.21 4.10 -8.05
C VAL A 118 5.19 5.20 -8.36
N LEU A 119 5.07 6.22 -7.52
CA LEU A 119 4.16 7.34 -7.72
C LEU A 119 4.57 8.20 -8.92
N ALA A 120 5.85 8.47 -9.13
CA ALA A 120 6.34 9.26 -10.27
C ALA A 120 6.06 8.60 -11.63
N THR A 121 5.95 7.28 -11.67
CA THR A 121 5.63 6.51 -12.88
C THR A 121 4.15 6.17 -13.02
N THR A 122 3.31 6.57 -12.07
CA THR A 122 1.86 6.38 -12.08
C THR A 122 1.18 7.61 -12.70
N ASP A 123 0.11 7.38 -13.47
CA ASP A 123 -0.73 8.48 -13.97
C ASP A 123 -1.52 9.11 -12.80
N LEU A 124 -1.06 10.27 -12.36
CA LEU A 124 -1.65 11.02 -11.26
C LEU A 124 -2.68 12.07 -11.70
N ALA A 125 -3.00 12.19 -13.00
CA ALA A 125 -3.83 13.29 -13.52
C ALA A 125 -5.18 13.46 -12.77
N LYS A 126 -5.80 12.34 -12.40
CA LYS A 126 -7.10 12.32 -11.70
C LYS A 126 -7.00 11.95 -10.23
N VAL A 127 -5.78 11.80 -9.68
CA VAL A 127 -5.59 11.43 -8.28
C VAL A 127 -5.84 12.65 -7.38
N GLY A 128 -6.83 12.54 -6.50
CA GLY A 128 -7.15 13.54 -5.50
C GLY A 128 -6.36 13.37 -4.22
N ASN A 129 -6.30 12.15 -3.70
CA ASN A 129 -5.62 11.86 -2.44
C ASN A 129 -4.62 10.72 -2.58
N ILE A 130 -3.45 10.90 -1.97
CA ILE A 130 -2.48 9.84 -1.71
C ILE A 130 -2.44 9.62 -0.20
N VAL A 131 -2.58 8.37 0.24
CA VAL A 131 -2.52 7.99 1.65
C VAL A 131 -1.35 7.04 1.84
N LEU A 132 -0.36 7.47 2.60
CA LEU A 132 0.74 6.61 3.03
C LEU A 132 0.25 5.71 4.15
N ILE A 133 0.36 4.40 3.95
CA ILE A 133 -0.09 3.38 4.89
C ILE A 133 1.08 2.51 5.34
N HIS A 134 0.87 1.72 6.40
CA HIS A 134 1.83 0.75 6.92
C HIS A 134 3.21 1.35 7.26
N MET A 135 3.21 2.58 7.80
CA MET A 135 4.43 3.26 8.25
C MET A 135 4.96 2.61 9.53
N SER A 136 6.28 2.44 9.60
CA SER A 136 6.92 1.86 10.79
C SER A 136 7.12 2.92 11.87
N ASP A 137 6.69 2.63 13.10
CA ASP A 137 6.87 3.53 14.25
C ASP A 137 8.35 3.87 14.52
N ASN A 138 9.27 2.94 14.21
CA ASN A 138 10.70 3.10 14.49
C ASN A 138 11.53 3.59 13.29
N ASN A 139 11.07 3.32 12.07
CA ASN A 139 11.88 3.45 10.85
C ASN A 139 11.32 4.50 9.88
N ALA A 140 10.22 5.17 10.21
CA ALA A 140 9.61 6.25 9.44
C ALA A 140 9.66 7.59 10.18
N ASP A 141 9.33 8.64 9.44
CA ASP A 141 9.15 10.00 9.91
C ASP A 141 7.97 10.58 9.15
N GLU A 142 6.82 10.63 9.79
CA GLU A 142 5.54 10.95 9.15
C GLU A 142 5.57 12.29 8.39
N GLU A 143 5.98 13.36 9.06
CA GLU A 143 6.02 14.70 8.49
C GLU A 143 6.99 14.78 7.30
N HIS A 144 8.16 14.17 7.45
CA HIS A 144 9.15 14.10 6.39
C HIS A 144 8.64 13.30 5.19
N PHE A 145 7.99 12.16 5.41
CA PHE A 145 7.48 11.31 4.32
C PHE A 145 6.35 12.00 3.55
N ILE A 146 5.39 12.62 4.25
CA ILE A 146 4.35 13.43 3.63
C ILE A 146 4.99 14.50 2.74
N SER A 147 5.88 15.32 3.30
CA SER A 147 6.54 16.42 2.57
C SER A 147 7.31 15.93 1.33
N GLU A 148 8.01 14.82 1.43
CA GLU A 148 8.78 14.27 0.30
C GLU A 148 7.89 13.72 -0.81
N VAL A 149 6.78 13.06 -0.45
CA VAL A 149 5.82 12.55 -1.44
C VAL A 149 5.02 13.69 -2.07
N GLU A 150 4.62 14.71 -1.31
CA GLU A 150 3.98 15.91 -1.85
C GLU A 150 4.86 16.64 -2.86
N LYS A 151 6.14 16.83 -2.54
CA LYS A 151 7.13 17.44 -3.47
C LYS A 151 7.29 16.61 -4.76
N ALA A 152 7.29 15.29 -4.65
CA ALA A 152 7.48 14.41 -5.78
C ALA A 152 6.24 14.31 -6.69
N THR A 153 5.03 14.45 -6.13
CA THR A 153 3.77 14.18 -6.85
C THR A 153 2.95 15.43 -7.15
N GLY A 154 3.13 16.52 -6.40
CA GLY A 154 2.27 17.70 -6.44
C GLY A 154 0.83 17.41 -5.99
N ARG A 155 0.60 16.35 -5.20
CA ARG A 155 -0.71 15.93 -4.73
C ARG A 155 -0.80 16.06 -3.21
N ILE A 156 -2.03 16.13 -2.69
CA ILE A 156 -2.29 16.11 -1.24
C ILE A 156 -1.98 14.71 -0.72
N VAL A 157 -1.16 14.66 0.33
CA VAL A 157 -0.69 13.41 0.94
C VAL A 157 -1.11 13.35 2.41
N TYR A 158 -1.62 12.22 2.82
CA TYR A 158 -1.95 11.90 4.20
C TYR A 158 -1.13 10.72 4.69
N ALA A 159 -0.83 10.67 5.98
CA ALA A 159 -0.35 9.46 6.63
C ALA A 159 -1.49 8.81 7.42
N ALA A 160 -1.71 7.52 7.18
CA ALA A 160 -2.74 6.78 7.90
C ALA A 160 -2.36 6.59 9.36
N ARG A 161 -3.26 6.97 10.26
CA ARG A 161 -3.13 6.82 11.71
C ARG A 161 -4.48 6.55 12.35
N PRO A 162 -4.52 5.95 13.54
CA PRO A 162 -5.79 5.74 14.26
C PRO A 162 -6.57 7.05 14.41
N GLY A 163 -7.85 7.02 14.03
CA GLY A 163 -8.74 8.18 14.10
C GLY A 163 -8.71 9.13 12.88
N LEU A 164 -7.80 8.94 11.92
CA LEU A 164 -7.84 9.68 10.67
C LEU A 164 -9.10 9.32 9.88
N THR A 165 -9.86 10.34 9.48
CA THR A 165 -10.98 10.21 8.54
C THR A 165 -10.77 11.15 7.37
N ILE A 166 -10.78 10.61 6.16
CA ILE A 166 -10.69 11.37 4.91
C ILE A 166 -11.83 10.97 3.98
N SER A 167 -12.33 11.91 3.18
CA SER A 167 -13.26 11.58 2.10
C SER A 167 -12.50 11.01 0.90
N LEU A 168 -13.01 9.92 0.34
CA LEU A 168 -12.55 9.33 -0.92
C LEU A 168 -13.62 9.52 -2.01
N ASP A 169 -14.26 10.67 -2.03
CA ASP A 169 -15.20 11.01 -3.10
C ASP A 169 -14.48 11.20 -4.43
N ARG A 170 -15.13 10.79 -5.50
CA ARG A 170 -14.60 10.98 -6.86
C ARG A 170 -14.55 12.46 -7.18
N ILE A 171 -13.40 12.94 -7.59
CA ILE A 171 -13.14 14.30 -8.05
C ILE A 171 -13.50 14.44 -9.53
#